data_a5012c4a6771256c7560e92e18b2e183
#
_entry.id   a5012c4a6771256c7560e92e18b2e183
#
_cell.length_a   1.000
_cell.length_b   1.000
_cell.length_c   1.000
_cell.angle_alpha   90.00
_cell.angle_beta   90.00
_cell.angle_gamma   90.00
#
_symmetry.space_group_name_H-M   'P 1'
#
loop_
_entity.id
_entity.type
_entity.pdbx_description
1 polymer ?
#
loop_
_entity_poly.entity_id
_entity_poly.type
_entity_poly.pdbx_seq_one_letter_code
_entity_poly.pdbx_strand_id
1 'polypeptide(L)'
;MRRMGYEFFKATHFTAVVVFVVVFFWHCDYTLTSWHYFIATAAIYVPCFVYPWLRTAFEYGFTQKAFVEIEGNGFIRLTVPSVNMRWKPGQHCFLRFTSFGLQAFSSHPFTICSLPSTQSSEKSELVFYIRHSHGLTKKLYEHAQEHPEISLPILVDGPYGGINMQRLNDADRLLVIAGGSGAGWILPFLELFCRQRSTTSMADMSTGSNISPSDEEKRSGVEHCRKLRVVLATRDIANRTWFLETVAELFAKYSPQLKPSDIDIEIHLTDKAERMVVAAGTRGYESVSTSSSAGNIEVEAKSDQVTVPTEELAGRPNLPHVIQKQTEMIRAYDESLSVYVCGPITMQNDVRNAVAKENLAILKGVRSGGVYLHLEHFSWA
;
A
#
# COMPACT_ATOMS: atom_id res chain seq x y z
N MET A 1 -24.98 -16.91 -8.65
CA MET A 1 -23.64 -16.84 -9.23
C MET A 1 -22.55 -16.26 -8.33
N ARG A 2 -22.82 -15.28 -7.46
CA ARG A 2 -21.80 -14.75 -6.51
C ARG A 2 -21.23 -15.75 -5.48
N ARG A 3 -21.83 -16.92 -5.28
CA ARG A 3 -21.37 -17.97 -4.34
C ARG A 3 -20.43 -19.02 -4.97
N MET A 4 -20.37 -19.09 -6.29
CA MET A 4 -19.41 -19.94 -6.99
C MET A 4 -18.21 -19.04 -7.31
N GLY A 5 -17.06 -19.32 -6.73
CA GLY A 5 -15.91 -18.44 -6.75
C GLY A 5 -15.56 -17.87 -8.14
N TYR A 6 -14.95 -16.70 -8.16
CA TYR A 6 -14.58 -15.97 -9.38
C TYR A 6 -13.80 -16.84 -10.40
N GLU A 7 -12.96 -17.72 -9.92
CA GLU A 7 -12.18 -18.67 -10.76
C GLU A 7 -13.07 -19.63 -11.54
N PHE A 8 -14.13 -20.15 -10.91
CA PHE A 8 -15.10 -21.03 -11.58
C PHE A 8 -15.88 -20.27 -12.65
N PHE A 9 -16.34 -19.06 -12.33
CA PHE A 9 -17.02 -18.20 -13.30
C PHE A 9 -16.11 -17.91 -14.51
N LYS A 10 -14.86 -17.56 -14.27
CA LYS A 10 -13.88 -17.27 -15.33
C LYS A 10 -13.63 -18.48 -16.21
N ALA A 11 -13.41 -19.66 -15.62
CA ALA A 11 -13.20 -20.91 -16.36
C ALA A 11 -14.42 -21.27 -17.22
N THR A 12 -15.63 -21.21 -16.64
CA THR A 12 -16.88 -21.52 -17.35
C THR A 12 -17.13 -20.53 -18.48
N HIS A 13 -16.89 -19.23 -18.24
CA HIS A 13 -17.04 -18.20 -19.25
C HIS A 13 -16.06 -18.39 -20.41
N PHE A 14 -14.81 -18.67 -20.12
CA PHE A 14 -13.80 -18.95 -21.15
C PHE A 14 -14.15 -20.18 -21.99
N THR A 15 -14.58 -21.27 -21.34
CA THR A 15 -15.03 -22.49 -22.02
C THR A 15 -16.23 -22.18 -22.91
N ALA A 16 -17.21 -21.44 -22.43
CA ALA A 16 -18.37 -21.04 -23.20
C ALA A 16 -17.99 -20.21 -24.43
N VAL A 17 -17.05 -19.26 -24.29
CA VAL A 17 -16.55 -18.47 -25.43
C VAL A 17 -15.86 -19.35 -26.46
N VAL A 18 -15.02 -20.29 -26.06
CA VAL A 18 -14.34 -21.22 -26.98
C VAL A 18 -15.35 -22.08 -27.72
N VAL A 19 -16.30 -22.68 -26.99
CA VAL A 19 -17.41 -23.49 -27.61
C VAL A 19 -18.22 -22.63 -28.58
N PHE A 20 -18.61 -21.42 -28.20
CA PHE A 20 -19.33 -20.49 -29.07
C PHE A 20 -18.54 -20.19 -30.34
N VAL A 21 -17.27 -19.86 -30.27
CA VAL A 21 -16.46 -19.55 -31.44
C VAL A 21 -16.34 -20.75 -32.37
N VAL A 22 -16.11 -21.95 -31.84
CA VAL A 22 -16.00 -23.19 -32.65
C VAL A 22 -17.33 -23.54 -33.33
N VAL A 23 -18.43 -23.51 -32.59
CA VAL A 23 -19.75 -23.80 -33.12
C VAL A 23 -20.17 -22.77 -34.19
N PHE A 24 -19.93 -21.48 -33.91
CA PHE A 24 -20.22 -20.38 -34.81
C PHE A 24 -19.39 -20.47 -36.09
N PHE A 25 -18.11 -20.86 -35.99
CA PHE A 25 -17.22 -21.10 -37.11
C PHE A 25 -17.78 -22.18 -38.04
N TRP A 26 -18.23 -23.33 -37.50
CA TRP A 26 -18.87 -24.38 -38.28
C TRP A 26 -20.24 -23.96 -38.82
N HIS A 27 -21.02 -23.20 -38.07
CA HIS A 27 -22.32 -22.71 -38.53
C HIS A 27 -22.21 -21.78 -39.73
N CYS A 28 -21.17 -20.98 -39.82
CA CYS A 28 -20.97 -20.05 -40.92
C CYS A 28 -20.53 -20.71 -42.24
N ASP A 29 -20.04 -21.95 -42.22
CA ASP A 29 -19.70 -22.83 -43.37
C ASP A 29 -19.20 -22.09 -44.62
N TYR A 30 -18.16 -21.26 -44.45
CA TYR A 30 -17.56 -20.44 -45.52
C TYR A 30 -18.51 -19.49 -46.26
N THR A 31 -19.73 -19.29 -45.77
CA THR A 31 -20.69 -18.39 -46.37
C THR A 31 -20.36 -16.92 -46.14
N LEU A 32 -20.46 -16.11 -47.20
CA LEU A 32 -20.25 -14.67 -47.18
C LEU A 32 -18.80 -14.27 -46.67
N THR A 33 -18.71 -13.15 -45.98
CA THR A 33 -17.43 -12.59 -45.47
C THR A 33 -17.11 -13.02 -44.03
N SER A 34 -17.73 -14.08 -43.50
CA SER A 34 -17.58 -14.51 -42.11
C SER A 34 -16.14 -14.75 -41.68
N TRP A 35 -15.32 -15.34 -42.53
CA TRP A 35 -13.90 -15.56 -42.29
C TRP A 35 -13.11 -14.28 -42.05
N HIS A 36 -13.43 -13.20 -42.75
CA HIS A 36 -12.75 -11.93 -42.59
C HIS A 36 -12.99 -11.35 -41.19
N TYR A 37 -14.18 -11.54 -40.62
CA TYR A 37 -14.46 -11.11 -39.26
C TYR A 37 -13.69 -11.93 -38.22
N PHE A 38 -13.55 -13.25 -38.41
CA PHE A 38 -12.72 -14.08 -37.53
C PHE A 38 -11.23 -13.67 -37.59
N ILE A 39 -10.69 -13.47 -38.80
CA ILE A 39 -9.33 -13.04 -39.00
C ILE A 39 -9.10 -11.66 -38.38
N ALA A 40 -10.01 -10.71 -38.63
CA ALA A 40 -9.91 -9.36 -38.04
C ALA A 40 -9.97 -9.40 -36.52
N THR A 41 -10.87 -10.19 -35.94
CA THR A 41 -10.97 -10.38 -34.51
C THR A 41 -9.69 -11.00 -33.93
N ALA A 42 -9.17 -12.04 -34.56
CA ALA A 42 -7.93 -12.68 -34.13
C ALA A 42 -6.72 -11.72 -34.25
N ALA A 43 -6.64 -10.95 -35.36
CA ALA A 43 -5.56 -9.99 -35.57
C ALA A 43 -5.53 -8.88 -34.54
N ILE A 44 -6.65 -8.53 -33.95
CA ILE A 44 -6.74 -7.55 -32.86
C ILE A 44 -6.52 -8.21 -31.48
N TYR A 45 -7.22 -9.32 -31.23
CA TYR A 45 -7.25 -9.95 -29.91
C TYR A 45 -5.94 -10.65 -29.55
N VAL A 46 -5.35 -11.40 -30.50
CA VAL A 46 -4.11 -12.18 -30.24
C VAL A 46 -2.94 -11.29 -29.83
N PRO A 47 -2.62 -10.20 -30.53
CA PRO A 47 -1.58 -9.28 -30.09
C PRO A 47 -1.84 -8.68 -28.70
N CYS A 48 -3.07 -8.26 -28.42
CA CYS A 48 -3.45 -7.72 -27.09
C CYS A 48 -3.30 -8.75 -25.98
N PHE A 49 -3.58 -10.02 -26.25
CA PHE A 49 -3.41 -11.12 -25.31
C PHE A 49 -1.95 -11.50 -25.10
N VAL A 50 -1.16 -11.52 -26.18
CA VAL A 50 0.24 -11.96 -26.16
C VAL A 50 1.17 -10.83 -25.66
N TYR A 51 0.84 -9.59 -25.94
CA TYR A 51 1.69 -8.43 -25.60
C TYR A 51 2.13 -8.36 -24.12
N PRO A 52 1.27 -8.54 -23.11
CA PRO A 52 1.69 -8.53 -21.71
C PRO A 52 2.72 -9.62 -21.37
N TRP A 53 2.58 -10.79 -22.01
CA TRP A 53 3.55 -11.89 -21.84
C TRP A 53 4.89 -11.57 -22.46
N LEU A 54 4.90 -11.04 -23.69
CA LEU A 54 6.12 -10.64 -24.37
C LEU A 54 6.80 -9.49 -23.62
N ARG A 55 6.04 -8.49 -23.21
CA ARG A 55 6.57 -7.36 -22.43
C ARG A 55 7.23 -7.85 -21.14
N THR A 56 6.56 -8.67 -20.35
CA THR A 56 7.10 -9.22 -19.11
C THR A 56 8.38 -10.02 -19.38
N ALA A 57 8.41 -10.80 -20.44
CA ALA A 57 9.57 -11.58 -20.83
C ALA A 57 10.77 -10.72 -21.22
N PHE A 58 10.56 -9.67 -22.01
CA PHE A 58 11.62 -8.78 -22.48
C PHE A 58 12.12 -7.82 -21.39
N GLU A 59 11.22 -7.28 -20.56
CA GLU A 59 11.58 -6.30 -19.53
C GLU A 59 12.17 -6.96 -18.28
N TYR A 60 11.62 -8.10 -17.84
CA TYR A 60 11.94 -8.69 -16.54
C TYR A 60 12.41 -10.15 -16.58
N GLY A 61 12.30 -10.80 -17.74
CA GLY A 61 12.65 -12.22 -17.92
C GLY A 61 11.58 -13.19 -17.42
N PHE A 62 11.72 -14.45 -17.83
CA PHE A 62 10.78 -15.54 -17.46
C PHE A 62 11.15 -16.28 -16.16
N THR A 63 12.31 -15.97 -15.57
CA THR A 63 12.92 -16.79 -14.50
C THR A 63 12.98 -16.06 -13.16
N GLN A 64 12.08 -15.11 -12.92
CA GLN A 64 12.04 -14.45 -11.62
C GLN A 64 11.56 -15.42 -10.53
N LYS A 65 12.23 -15.34 -9.39
CA LYS A 65 11.90 -16.13 -8.21
C LYS A 65 11.42 -15.21 -7.10
N ALA A 66 10.33 -15.60 -6.46
CA ALA A 66 9.82 -14.94 -5.27
C ALA A 66 10.15 -15.80 -4.05
N PHE A 67 10.73 -15.23 -3.03
CA PHE A 67 10.85 -15.82 -1.71
C PHE A 67 9.54 -15.63 -0.96
N VAL A 68 9.04 -16.70 -0.35
CA VAL A 68 7.72 -16.73 0.30
C VAL A 68 7.90 -17.07 1.76
N GLU A 69 7.45 -16.19 2.64
CA GLU A 69 7.50 -16.33 4.09
C GLU A 69 6.11 -16.06 4.68
N ILE A 70 5.83 -16.62 5.84
CA ILE A 70 4.58 -16.33 6.57
C ILE A 70 4.91 -15.43 7.75
N GLU A 71 4.31 -14.26 7.76
CA GLU A 71 4.45 -13.27 8.84
C GLU A 71 3.64 -13.66 10.09
N GLY A 72 4.01 -13.10 11.25
CA GLY A 72 3.34 -13.37 12.52
C GLY A 72 1.84 -13.05 12.55
N ASN A 73 1.36 -12.20 11.67
CA ASN A 73 -0.06 -11.90 11.47
C ASN A 73 -0.78 -12.83 10.49
N GLY A 74 -0.10 -13.88 9.98
CA GLY A 74 -0.63 -14.80 8.99
C GLY A 74 -0.66 -14.23 7.56
N PHE A 75 -0.05 -13.07 7.29
CA PHE A 75 0.15 -12.60 5.93
C PHE A 75 1.27 -13.37 5.27
N ILE A 76 1.19 -13.50 3.96
CA ILE A 76 2.26 -14.04 3.15
C ILE A 76 3.12 -12.86 2.73
N ARG A 77 4.37 -12.83 3.16
CA ARG A 77 5.39 -11.94 2.63
C ARG A 77 5.99 -12.56 1.39
N LEU A 78 5.91 -11.83 0.29
CA LEU A 78 6.51 -12.24 -0.97
C LEU A 78 7.59 -11.23 -1.33
N THR A 79 8.84 -11.69 -1.41
CA THR A 79 10.00 -10.86 -1.75
C THR A 79 10.55 -11.25 -3.10
N VAL A 80 10.61 -10.31 -4.03
CA VAL A 80 11.12 -10.50 -5.38
C VAL A 80 12.32 -9.59 -5.60
N PRO A 81 13.54 -10.14 -5.70
CA PRO A 81 14.70 -9.36 -6.06
C PRO A 81 14.55 -8.79 -7.48
N SER A 82 14.66 -7.49 -7.63
CA SER A 82 14.52 -6.81 -8.92
C SER A 82 15.75 -5.95 -9.21
N VAL A 83 16.39 -6.18 -10.33
CA VAL A 83 17.58 -5.43 -10.72
C VAL A 83 17.22 -4.19 -11.54
N ASN A 84 16.17 -4.27 -12.35
CA ASN A 84 15.87 -3.26 -13.38
C ASN A 84 14.55 -2.51 -13.17
N MET A 85 13.72 -2.94 -12.24
CA MET A 85 12.43 -2.30 -12.00
C MET A 85 12.57 -1.13 -11.03
N ARG A 86 11.98 0.02 -11.39
CA ARG A 86 11.83 1.17 -10.50
C ARG A 86 10.35 1.43 -10.27
N TRP A 87 9.99 1.70 -9.04
CA TRP A 87 8.60 1.95 -8.64
C TRP A 87 8.49 3.08 -7.63
N LYS A 88 7.26 3.52 -7.40
CA LYS A 88 6.88 4.60 -6.49
C LYS A 88 5.84 4.08 -5.49
N PRO A 89 5.64 4.74 -4.35
CA PRO A 89 4.57 4.41 -3.42
C PRO A 89 3.20 4.29 -4.11
N GLY A 90 2.37 3.37 -3.63
CA GLY A 90 1.02 3.16 -4.15
C GLY A 90 0.93 2.41 -5.48
N GLN A 91 2.05 1.97 -6.07
CA GLN A 91 2.01 1.15 -7.28
C GLN A 91 1.76 -0.32 -6.95
N HIS A 92 1.24 -1.05 -7.94
CA HIS A 92 0.98 -2.48 -7.86
C HIS A 92 1.55 -3.23 -9.07
N CYS A 93 1.75 -4.53 -8.89
CA CYS A 93 2.11 -5.43 -9.98
C CYS A 93 1.08 -6.55 -10.10
N PHE A 94 0.90 -7.05 -11.32
CA PHE A 94 0.19 -8.30 -11.55
C PHE A 94 1.17 -9.47 -11.44
N LEU A 95 0.93 -10.35 -10.49
CA LEU A 95 1.74 -11.53 -10.26
C LEU A 95 1.08 -12.78 -10.84
N ARG A 96 1.87 -13.64 -11.48
CA ARG A 96 1.45 -14.97 -11.97
C ARG A 96 2.38 -16.00 -11.38
N PHE A 97 1.80 -16.97 -10.68
CA PHE A 97 2.52 -18.06 -10.05
C PHE A 97 2.49 -19.28 -10.97
N THR A 98 3.59 -19.59 -11.62
CA THR A 98 3.64 -20.63 -12.65
C THR A 98 3.56 -22.05 -12.10
N SER A 99 3.75 -22.22 -10.78
CA SER A 99 3.74 -23.53 -10.12
C SER A 99 2.34 -24.08 -9.79
N PHE A 100 1.28 -23.28 -9.92
CA PHE A 100 -0.07 -23.67 -9.46
C PHE A 100 -1.02 -24.12 -10.59
N GLY A 101 -0.50 -24.86 -11.59
CA GLY A 101 -1.31 -25.50 -12.64
C GLY A 101 -2.15 -24.48 -13.42
N LEU A 102 -3.46 -24.70 -13.53
CA LEU A 102 -4.37 -23.82 -14.29
C LEU A 102 -4.41 -22.37 -13.75
N GLN A 103 -4.08 -22.15 -12.49
CA GLN A 103 -4.01 -20.80 -11.91
C GLN A 103 -2.80 -20.00 -12.43
N ALA A 104 -1.81 -20.66 -13.04
CA ALA A 104 -0.70 -19.99 -13.71
C ALA A 104 -1.14 -19.06 -14.86
N PHE A 105 -2.31 -19.31 -15.45
CA PHE A 105 -2.88 -18.45 -16.48
C PHE A 105 -3.55 -17.19 -15.92
N SER A 106 -3.81 -17.15 -14.62
CA SER A 106 -4.41 -15.99 -13.95
C SER A 106 -3.35 -15.08 -13.38
N SER A 107 -3.51 -13.78 -13.60
CA SER A 107 -2.72 -12.74 -12.94
C SER A 107 -3.54 -12.09 -11.85
N HIS A 108 -2.88 -11.78 -10.73
CA HIS A 108 -3.50 -11.16 -9.58
C HIS A 108 -2.75 -9.88 -9.23
N PRO A 109 -3.45 -8.75 -9.04
CA PRO A 109 -2.82 -7.50 -8.66
C PRO A 109 -2.47 -7.51 -7.17
N PHE A 110 -1.23 -7.14 -6.85
CA PHE A 110 -0.75 -6.95 -5.49
C PHE A 110 -0.01 -5.63 -5.37
N THR A 111 -0.29 -4.90 -4.31
CA THR A 111 0.34 -3.62 -4.03
C THR A 111 1.78 -3.82 -3.56
N ILE A 112 2.69 -3.00 -4.08
CA ILE A 112 4.09 -2.99 -3.68
C ILE A 112 4.20 -2.27 -2.34
N CYS A 113 4.76 -2.97 -1.33
CA CYS A 113 4.87 -2.49 0.04
C CYS A 113 6.31 -2.09 0.44
N SER A 114 7.19 -1.90 -0.53
CA SER A 114 8.57 -1.47 -0.35
C SER A 114 8.91 -0.28 -1.25
N LEU A 115 10.07 0.34 -1.02
CA LEU A 115 10.66 1.30 -1.94
C LEU A 115 11.92 0.71 -2.60
N PRO A 116 12.28 1.16 -3.81
CA PRO A 116 13.54 0.77 -4.42
C PRO A 116 14.72 1.27 -3.57
N SER A 117 15.83 0.52 -3.54
CA SER A 117 17.05 0.95 -2.85
C SER A 117 17.56 2.26 -3.45
N THR A 118 18.06 3.14 -2.59
CA THR A 118 18.72 4.39 -2.99
C THR A 118 20.19 4.16 -3.36
N GLN A 119 20.77 3.05 -2.92
CA GLN A 119 22.15 2.69 -3.20
C GLN A 119 22.25 1.90 -4.50
N SER A 120 23.10 2.36 -5.42
CA SER A 120 23.31 1.71 -6.72
C SER A 120 23.91 0.30 -6.61
N SER A 121 24.56 0.00 -5.48
CA SER A 121 25.17 -1.31 -5.19
C SER A 121 24.19 -2.34 -4.64
N GLU A 122 23.05 -1.91 -4.07
CA GLU A 122 22.06 -2.81 -3.51
C GLU A 122 20.96 -3.14 -4.53
N LYS A 123 20.61 -4.41 -4.60
CA LYS A 123 19.45 -4.86 -5.39
C LYS A 123 18.18 -4.37 -4.71
N SER A 124 17.32 -3.74 -5.49
CA SER A 124 15.99 -3.38 -5.03
C SER A 124 15.13 -4.63 -4.89
N GLU A 125 14.27 -4.66 -3.89
CA GLU A 125 13.37 -5.78 -3.62
C GLU A 125 11.92 -5.30 -3.64
N LEU A 126 11.10 -5.98 -4.46
CA LEU A 126 9.65 -5.82 -4.42
C LEU A 126 9.11 -6.68 -3.29
N VAL A 127 8.49 -6.05 -2.31
CA VAL A 127 7.85 -6.74 -1.18
C VAL A 127 6.34 -6.58 -1.29
N PHE A 128 5.63 -7.70 -1.15
CA PHE A 128 4.18 -7.74 -1.13
C PHE A 128 3.71 -8.45 0.14
N TYR A 129 2.71 -7.90 0.82
CA TYR A 129 2.03 -8.56 1.95
C TYR A 129 0.66 -9.00 1.51
N ILE A 130 0.47 -10.30 1.39
CA ILE A 130 -0.71 -10.92 0.82
C ILE A 130 -1.54 -11.57 1.93
N ARG A 131 -2.77 -11.10 2.12
CA ARG A 131 -3.71 -11.77 3.02
C ARG A 131 -4.26 -13.00 2.31
N HIS A 132 -4.14 -14.16 2.95
CA HIS A 132 -4.79 -15.37 2.44
C HIS A 132 -6.32 -15.27 2.60
N SER A 133 -7.04 -15.67 1.57
CA SER A 133 -8.51 -15.65 1.58
C SER A 133 -9.04 -16.92 0.91
N HIS A 134 -9.18 -16.92 -0.41
CA HIS A 134 -9.71 -18.03 -1.19
C HIS A 134 -8.87 -18.23 -2.46
N GLY A 135 -9.06 -19.35 -3.16
CA GLY A 135 -8.44 -19.60 -4.46
C GLY A 135 -6.91 -19.65 -4.39
N LEU A 136 -6.23 -18.82 -5.19
CA LEU A 136 -4.77 -18.79 -5.28
C LEU A 136 -4.09 -18.43 -3.96
N THR A 137 -4.57 -17.39 -3.27
CA THR A 137 -3.93 -16.90 -2.05
C THR A 137 -4.00 -17.92 -0.91
N LYS A 138 -5.08 -18.73 -0.84
CA LYS A 138 -5.19 -19.83 0.10
C LYS A 138 -4.18 -20.94 -0.23
N LYS A 139 -4.09 -21.35 -1.50
CA LYS A 139 -3.12 -22.38 -1.92
C LYS A 139 -1.67 -21.94 -1.71
N LEU A 140 -1.37 -20.67 -1.95
CA LEU A 140 -0.06 -20.10 -1.71
C LEU A 140 0.30 -20.16 -0.22
N TYR A 141 -0.67 -19.85 0.66
CA TYR A 141 -0.50 -19.94 2.11
C TYR A 141 -0.26 -21.38 2.59
N GLU A 142 -1.11 -22.33 2.14
CA GLU A 142 -0.96 -23.74 2.46
C GLU A 142 0.41 -24.28 2.00
N HIS A 143 0.80 -23.92 0.78
CA HIS A 143 2.10 -24.33 0.23
C HIS A 143 3.29 -23.74 1.01
N ALA A 144 3.19 -22.47 1.45
CA ALA A 144 4.23 -21.85 2.27
C ALA A 144 4.29 -22.41 3.70
N GLN A 145 3.18 -22.91 4.25
CA GLN A 145 3.17 -23.63 5.52
C GLN A 145 3.87 -24.98 5.44
N GLU A 146 3.65 -25.72 4.34
CA GLU A 146 4.28 -27.02 4.12
C GLU A 146 5.78 -26.89 3.80
N HIS A 147 6.19 -25.78 3.19
CA HIS A 147 7.56 -25.55 2.74
C HIS A 147 8.02 -24.16 3.18
N PRO A 148 8.49 -23.98 4.40
CA PRO A 148 9.01 -22.70 4.87
C PRO A 148 10.18 -22.19 4.01
N GLU A 149 10.25 -20.88 3.80
CA GLU A 149 11.32 -20.21 3.02
C GLU A 149 11.43 -20.68 1.56
N ILE A 150 10.32 -21.09 0.97
CA ILE A 150 10.32 -21.59 -0.41
C ILE A 150 10.52 -20.44 -1.42
N SER A 151 11.22 -20.78 -2.50
CA SER A 151 11.38 -19.94 -3.68
C SER A 151 10.48 -20.43 -4.80
N LEU A 152 9.53 -19.59 -5.25
CA LEU A 152 8.58 -19.91 -6.31
C LEU A 152 8.89 -19.13 -7.59
N PRO A 153 8.80 -19.79 -8.77
CA PRO A 153 8.89 -19.07 -10.03
C PRO A 153 7.65 -18.25 -10.28
N ILE A 154 7.85 -16.96 -10.57
CA ILE A 154 6.78 -16.01 -10.84
C ILE A 154 7.05 -15.17 -12.08
N LEU A 155 5.99 -14.64 -12.66
CA LEU A 155 6.06 -13.56 -13.63
C LEU A 155 5.49 -12.29 -13.00
N VAL A 156 6.24 -11.21 -13.08
CA VAL A 156 5.87 -9.90 -12.56
C VAL A 156 5.58 -8.98 -13.72
N ASP A 157 4.38 -8.44 -13.77
CA ASP A 157 3.95 -7.48 -14.79
C ASP A 157 3.54 -6.17 -14.10
N GLY A 158 4.29 -5.11 -14.35
CA GLY A 158 4.12 -3.80 -13.70
C GLY A 158 5.37 -2.94 -13.81
N PRO A 159 5.52 -1.90 -12.96
CA PRO A 159 4.52 -1.43 -12.00
C PRO A 159 3.42 -0.59 -12.64
N TYR A 160 2.20 -0.65 -12.10
CA TYR A 160 1.04 0.09 -12.57
C TYR A 160 0.46 0.99 -11.49
N GLY A 161 -0.33 1.99 -11.90
CA GLY A 161 -0.98 2.92 -10.99
C GLY A 161 0.02 3.79 -10.24
N GLY A 162 -0.26 4.05 -8.98
CA GLY A 162 0.57 4.87 -8.10
C GLY A 162 -0.05 6.21 -7.78
N ILE A 163 0.59 6.92 -6.89
CA ILE A 163 0.17 8.22 -6.39
C ILE A 163 0.82 9.37 -7.18
N ASN A 164 0.22 10.54 -7.11
CA ASN A 164 0.84 11.75 -7.64
C ASN A 164 1.99 12.18 -6.71
N MET A 165 3.22 11.94 -7.14
CA MET A 165 4.43 12.23 -6.36
C MET A 165 4.64 13.73 -6.12
N GLN A 166 4.22 14.57 -7.07
CA GLN A 166 4.31 16.02 -6.89
C GLN A 166 3.41 16.46 -5.73
N ARG A 167 2.15 16.03 -5.72
CA ARG A 167 1.20 16.32 -4.63
C ARG A 167 1.65 15.75 -3.28
N LEU A 168 2.41 14.66 -3.27
CA LEU A 168 2.98 14.11 -2.06
C LEU A 168 4.16 14.94 -1.55
N ASN A 169 5.05 15.35 -2.45
CA ASN A 169 6.26 16.10 -2.09
C ASN A 169 5.96 17.57 -1.74
N ASP A 170 4.96 18.16 -2.42
CA ASP A 170 4.56 19.58 -2.18
C ASP A 170 3.70 19.75 -0.92
N ALA A 171 3.29 18.64 -0.27
CA ALA A 171 2.44 18.73 0.91
C ALA A 171 3.25 18.98 2.18
N ASP A 172 2.84 19.97 2.97
CA ASP A 172 3.39 20.21 4.30
C ASP A 172 2.99 19.13 5.29
N ARG A 173 1.77 18.59 5.14
CA ARG A 173 1.21 17.52 5.96
C ARG A 173 0.70 16.39 5.11
N LEU A 174 1.04 15.17 5.53
CA LEU A 174 0.50 13.93 4.97
C LEU A 174 -0.39 13.26 5.99
N LEU A 175 -1.57 12.84 5.55
CA LEU A 175 -2.47 11.96 6.30
C LEU A 175 -2.66 10.67 5.50
N VAL A 176 -2.14 9.56 6.03
CA VAL A 176 -2.24 8.24 5.41
C VAL A 176 -3.18 7.37 6.25
N ILE A 177 -4.29 6.94 5.66
CA ILE A 177 -5.34 6.17 6.33
C ILE A 177 -5.43 4.79 5.70
N ALA A 178 -5.38 3.74 6.50
CA ALA A 178 -5.54 2.39 5.97
C ALA A 178 -6.45 1.51 6.84
N GLY A 179 -7.04 0.49 6.20
CA GLY A 179 -7.90 -0.48 6.86
C GLY A 179 -7.46 -1.92 6.62
N GLY A 180 -7.32 -2.70 7.69
CA GLY A 180 -7.03 -4.14 7.62
C GLY A 180 -5.73 -4.46 6.89
N SER A 181 -5.82 -5.17 5.77
CA SER A 181 -4.65 -5.55 4.95
C SER A 181 -3.94 -4.36 4.28
N GLY A 182 -4.53 -3.17 4.31
CA GLY A 182 -3.88 -1.93 3.88
C GLY A 182 -2.71 -1.48 4.76
N ALA A 183 -2.46 -2.13 5.89
CA ALA A 183 -1.30 -1.85 6.74
C ALA A 183 0.02 -1.90 5.95
N GLY A 184 0.20 -2.88 5.08
CA GLY A 184 1.39 -2.97 4.22
C GLY A 184 1.54 -1.80 3.24
N TRP A 185 0.42 -1.24 2.76
CA TRP A 185 0.43 -0.10 1.85
C TRP A 185 0.93 1.20 2.50
N ILE A 186 0.85 1.31 3.83
CA ILE A 186 1.38 2.46 4.60
C ILE A 186 2.91 2.49 4.59
N LEU A 187 3.57 1.34 4.60
CA LEU A 187 5.02 1.22 4.81
C LEU A 187 5.87 2.05 3.83
N PRO A 188 5.59 2.07 2.51
CA PRO A 188 6.33 2.93 1.57
C PRO A 188 6.22 4.42 1.88
N PHE A 189 5.11 4.89 2.45
CA PHE A 189 4.96 6.30 2.85
C PHE A 189 5.81 6.63 4.06
N LEU A 190 5.81 5.76 5.07
CA LEU A 190 6.68 5.88 6.24
C LEU A 190 8.15 5.86 5.84
N GLU A 191 8.54 4.89 5.01
CA GLU A 191 9.92 4.78 4.55
C GLU A 191 10.35 6.00 3.73
N LEU A 192 9.49 6.51 2.83
CA LEU A 192 9.78 7.70 2.05
C LEU A 192 9.98 8.92 2.94
N PHE A 193 9.10 9.10 3.92
CA PHE A 193 9.21 10.17 4.91
C PHE A 193 10.52 10.10 5.69
N CYS A 194 10.90 8.91 6.17
CA CYS A 194 12.17 8.70 6.86
C CYS A 194 13.38 9.01 5.99
N ARG A 195 13.37 8.57 4.73
CA ARG A 195 14.45 8.84 3.76
C ARG A 195 14.61 10.34 3.47
N GLN A 196 13.51 11.07 3.30
CA GLN A 196 13.55 12.52 3.08
C GLN A 196 14.18 13.26 4.26
N ARG A 197 13.83 12.89 5.49
CA ARG A 197 14.42 13.47 6.70
C ARG A 197 15.91 13.18 6.82
N SER A 198 16.34 11.96 6.50
CA SER A 198 17.75 11.58 6.50
C SER A 198 18.58 12.44 5.54
N THR A 199 18.05 12.71 4.36
CA THR A 199 18.75 13.52 3.35
C THR A 199 18.88 14.98 3.78
N THR A 200 17.84 15.56 4.40
CA THR A 200 17.85 16.94 4.87
C THR A 200 18.88 17.13 6.00
N SER A 201 18.91 16.21 6.97
CA SER A 201 19.87 16.27 8.09
C SER A 201 21.34 16.19 7.64
N MET A 202 21.63 15.36 6.62
CA MET A 202 22.99 15.28 6.06
C MET A 202 23.39 16.55 5.30
N ALA A 203 22.45 17.20 4.62
CA ALA A 203 22.70 18.47 3.94
C ALA A 203 23.04 19.59 4.93
N ASP A 204 22.32 19.67 6.05
CA ASP A 204 22.57 20.66 7.11
C ASP A 204 23.90 20.45 7.82
N MET A 205 24.33 19.20 8.02
CA MET A 205 25.66 18.90 8.64
C MET A 205 26.83 19.19 7.69
N SER A 206 26.66 19.10 6.39
CA SER A 206 27.74 19.36 5.41
C SER A 206 27.96 20.83 5.12
N THR A 207 27.08 21.73 5.57
CA THR A 207 27.08 23.17 5.25
C THR A 207 27.65 24.07 6.34
N GLY A 208 28.35 23.52 7.33
CA GLY A 208 28.93 24.27 8.44
C GLY A 208 30.06 25.26 8.07
N SER A 209 30.31 25.60 6.81
CA SER A 209 31.29 26.58 6.40
C SER A 209 30.88 27.35 5.13
N ASN A 210 30.61 28.66 5.31
CA ASN A 210 30.61 29.72 4.30
C ASN A 210 29.67 29.58 3.08
N ILE A 211 28.38 29.90 3.24
CA ILE A 211 27.46 30.10 2.11
C ILE A 211 26.95 31.56 2.16
N SER A 212 26.96 32.23 1.00
CA SER A 212 26.40 33.56 0.82
C SER A 212 24.85 33.52 0.80
N PRO A 213 24.16 34.60 1.28
CA PRO A 213 22.70 34.62 1.34
C PRO A 213 21.95 34.42 0.01
N SER A 214 22.65 34.59 -1.12
CA SER A 214 22.10 34.40 -2.49
C SER A 214 21.97 32.94 -2.89
N ASP A 215 22.65 32.00 -2.20
CA ASP A 215 22.64 30.58 -2.52
C ASP A 215 21.61 29.81 -1.67
N GLU A 216 21.16 30.37 -0.54
CA GLU A 216 20.06 29.82 0.26
C GLU A 216 18.71 29.89 -0.47
N GLU A 217 18.45 30.97 -1.23
CA GLU A 217 17.20 31.15 -1.96
C GLU A 217 17.04 30.18 -3.15
N LYS A 218 18.15 29.67 -3.71
CA LYS A 218 18.14 28.65 -4.78
C LYS A 218 18.05 27.21 -4.27
N ARG A 219 18.37 26.94 -3.00
CA ARG A 219 18.26 25.62 -2.37
C ARG A 219 16.88 25.32 -1.77
N SER A 220 16.05 26.36 -1.57
CA SER A 220 14.73 26.22 -0.97
C SER A 220 13.68 25.51 -1.86
N GLY A 221 14.07 24.95 -3.00
CA GLY A 221 13.16 24.42 -4.03
C GLY A 221 12.70 22.97 -3.85
N VAL A 222 13.09 22.23 -2.82
CA VAL A 222 12.56 20.91 -2.51
C VAL A 222 11.95 20.96 -1.12
N GLU A 223 10.74 21.52 -1.04
CA GLU A 223 9.93 21.42 0.17
C GLU A 223 9.57 19.95 0.41
N HIS A 224 10.08 19.41 1.50
CA HIS A 224 9.74 18.07 1.94
C HIS A 224 8.56 18.12 2.92
N CYS A 225 7.73 17.10 2.91
CA CYS A 225 6.65 16.95 3.87
C CYS A 225 7.17 17.14 5.31
N ARG A 226 6.56 18.06 6.04
CA ARG A 226 6.99 18.42 7.40
C ARG A 226 6.42 17.51 8.47
N LYS A 227 5.20 16.99 8.28
CA LYS A 227 4.53 16.11 9.26
C LYS A 227 3.78 14.98 8.59
N LEU A 228 3.90 13.79 9.15
CA LEU A 228 3.19 12.59 8.72
C LEU A 228 2.28 12.09 9.83
N ARG A 229 0.98 11.96 9.54
CA ARG A 229 0.03 11.26 10.40
C ARG A 229 -0.47 9.99 9.71
N VAL A 230 -0.42 8.89 10.43
CA VAL A 230 -0.90 7.58 9.99
C VAL A 230 -2.08 7.16 10.84
N VAL A 231 -3.16 6.69 10.21
CA VAL A 231 -4.33 6.12 10.90
C VAL A 231 -4.56 4.71 10.37
N LEU A 232 -4.33 3.71 11.20
CA LEU A 232 -4.58 2.31 10.87
C LEU A 232 -5.81 1.79 11.64
N ALA A 233 -6.81 1.29 10.92
CA ALA A 233 -7.95 0.60 11.50
C ALA A 233 -7.86 -0.90 11.23
N THR A 234 -7.69 -1.71 12.25
CA THR A 234 -7.61 -3.18 12.13
C THR A 234 -8.58 -3.87 13.09
N ARG A 235 -8.96 -5.11 12.75
CA ARG A 235 -9.75 -5.98 13.62
C ARG A 235 -8.90 -6.92 14.44
N ASP A 236 -7.69 -7.18 13.97
CA ASP A 236 -6.82 -8.26 14.41
C ASP A 236 -5.62 -7.68 15.18
N ILE A 237 -5.43 -8.17 16.39
CA ILE A 237 -4.27 -7.81 17.24
C ILE A 237 -2.97 -8.27 16.58
N ALA A 238 -2.95 -9.44 15.94
CA ALA A 238 -1.76 -9.92 15.28
C ALA A 238 -1.30 -8.98 14.15
N ASN A 239 -2.26 -8.42 13.40
CA ASN A 239 -1.96 -7.43 12.36
C ASN A 239 -1.45 -6.09 12.96
N ARG A 240 -1.98 -5.68 14.10
CA ARG A 240 -1.48 -4.51 14.84
C ARG A 240 -0.06 -4.75 15.33
N THR A 241 0.23 -5.87 15.96
CA THR A 241 1.56 -6.21 16.49
C THR A 241 2.59 -6.27 15.37
N TRP A 242 2.29 -7.00 14.30
CA TRP A 242 3.13 -7.05 13.11
C TRP A 242 3.42 -5.65 12.52
N PHE A 243 2.41 -4.80 12.44
CA PHE A 243 2.60 -3.44 11.92
C PHE A 243 3.55 -2.62 12.79
N LEU A 244 3.40 -2.68 14.12
CA LEU A 244 4.27 -1.98 15.06
C LEU A 244 5.71 -2.49 15.00
N GLU A 245 5.91 -3.81 14.94
CA GLU A 245 7.23 -4.41 14.79
C GLU A 245 7.90 -3.97 13.49
N THR A 246 7.17 -4.03 12.37
CA THR A 246 7.69 -3.59 11.06
C THR A 246 8.02 -2.10 11.04
N VAL A 247 7.22 -1.26 11.69
CA VAL A 247 7.48 0.18 11.81
C VAL A 247 8.68 0.45 12.73
N ALA A 248 8.83 -0.30 13.83
CA ALA A 248 9.98 -0.19 14.72
C ALA A 248 11.29 -0.56 14.01
N GLU A 249 11.31 -1.63 13.22
CA GLU A 249 12.45 -2.01 12.38
C GLU A 249 12.78 -0.92 11.35
N LEU A 250 11.76 -0.34 10.72
CA LEU A 250 11.94 0.76 9.79
C LEU A 250 12.54 1.99 10.47
N PHE A 251 12.06 2.35 11.66
CA PHE A 251 12.56 3.49 12.40
C PHE A 251 13.99 3.24 12.93
N ALA A 252 14.31 2.03 13.36
CA ALA A 252 15.66 1.65 13.77
C ALA A 252 16.69 1.90 12.64
N LYS A 253 16.29 1.60 11.39
CA LYS A 253 17.12 1.82 10.21
C LYS A 253 17.44 3.31 9.96
N TYR A 254 16.53 4.23 10.37
CA TYR A 254 16.63 5.67 10.11
C TYR A 254 16.75 6.50 11.42
N SER A 255 16.95 5.86 12.57
CA SER A 255 16.83 6.40 13.92
C SER A 255 17.57 7.72 14.20
N PRO A 256 18.81 8.00 13.72
CA PRO A 256 19.51 9.21 14.14
C PRO A 256 18.90 10.53 13.67
N GLN A 257 17.96 10.47 12.70
CA GLN A 257 17.52 11.66 11.97
C GLN A 257 16.02 11.95 12.14
N LEU A 258 15.29 11.07 12.81
CA LEU A 258 13.84 11.21 13.02
C LEU A 258 13.54 11.98 14.31
N LYS A 259 12.73 13.04 14.20
CA LYS A 259 12.13 13.69 15.37
C LYS A 259 10.78 13.01 15.65
N PRO A 260 10.55 12.44 16.84
CA PRO A 260 9.27 11.82 17.20
C PRO A 260 8.06 12.73 17.01
N SER A 261 8.25 14.05 17.07
CA SER A 261 7.19 15.07 16.87
C SER A 261 6.70 15.21 15.44
N ASP A 262 7.40 14.65 14.45
CA ASP A 262 7.07 14.80 13.04
C ASP A 262 6.21 13.66 12.51
N ILE A 263 6.11 12.57 13.28
CA ILE A 263 5.31 11.38 12.95
C ILE A 263 4.31 11.12 14.06
N ASP A 264 3.07 10.89 13.68
CA ASP A 264 1.96 10.54 14.58
C ASP A 264 1.26 9.29 14.04
N ILE A 265 1.26 8.21 14.81
CA ILE A 265 0.66 6.93 14.42
C ILE A 265 -0.51 6.62 15.36
N GLU A 266 -1.69 6.50 14.78
CA GLU A 266 -2.93 6.19 15.48
C GLU A 266 -3.44 4.83 15.01
N ILE A 267 -3.63 3.88 15.94
CA ILE A 267 -4.12 2.54 15.65
C ILE A 267 -5.45 2.30 16.31
N HIS A 268 -6.45 1.94 15.51
CA HIS A 268 -7.80 1.63 15.96
C HIS A 268 -8.07 0.12 15.91
N LEU A 269 -8.33 -0.49 17.08
CA LEU A 269 -8.82 -1.85 17.17
C LEU A 269 -10.34 -1.87 17.08
N THR A 270 -10.88 -2.45 15.99
CA THR A 270 -12.30 -2.34 15.67
C THR A 270 -13.16 -3.55 16.08
N ASP A 271 -12.55 -4.66 16.51
CA ASP A 271 -13.29 -5.82 17.01
C ASP A 271 -13.72 -5.66 18.46
N LYS A 272 -14.92 -6.14 18.77
CA LYS A 272 -15.50 -6.05 20.13
C LYS A 272 -14.83 -7.00 21.12
N ALA A 273 -14.45 -8.20 20.68
CA ALA A 273 -13.83 -9.21 21.54
C ALA A 273 -12.41 -8.80 21.96
N GLU A 274 -11.67 -8.20 21.05
CA GLU A 274 -10.29 -7.76 21.27
C GLU A 274 -10.21 -6.45 22.07
N ARG A 275 -11.27 -5.61 22.02
CA ARG A 275 -11.39 -4.42 22.88
C ARG A 275 -11.36 -4.76 24.38
N MET A 276 -11.88 -5.93 24.77
CA MET A 276 -11.87 -6.37 26.17
C MET A 276 -10.47 -6.72 26.67
N VAL A 277 -9.60 -7.21 25.81
CA VAL A 277 -8.21 -7.56 26.15
C VAL A 277 -7.37 -6.31 26.39
N VAL A 278 -7.48 -5.30 25.53
CA VAL A 278 -6.80 -4.02 25.69
C VAL A 278 -7.31 -3.28 26.94
N ALA A 279 -8.61 -3.26 27.18
CA ALA A 279 -9.21 -2.67 28.37
C ALA A 279 -8.88 -3.45 29.66
N ALA A 280 -8.62 -4.75 29.60
CA ALA A 280 -8.20 -5.57 30.73
C ALA A 280 -6.70 -5.44 31.03
N GLY A 281 -5.87 -5.25 30.00
CA GLY A 281 -4.43 -4.99 30.14
C GLY A 281 -4.13 -3.63 30.79
N THR A 282 -5.01 -2.64 30.59
CA THR A 282 -4.94 -1.32 31.25
C THR A 282 -5.49 -1.31 32.67
N ARG A 283 -6.24 -2.33 33.11
CA ARG A 283 -6.81 -2.40 34.49
C ARG A 283 -5.84 -2.91 35.56
N GLY A 284 -4.61 -3.20 35.22
CA GLY A 284 -3.57 -3.60 36.19
C GLY A 284 -2.94 -2.46 36.97
N TYR A 285 -3.24 -1.20 36.71
CA TYR A 285 -2.86 -0.04 37.52
C TYR A 285 -4.06 0.89 37.72
N GLU A 286 -4.36 1.12 38.99
CA GLU A 286 -5.45 1.87 39.62
C GLU A 286 -6.14 3.01 38.85
N SER A 287 -7.49 2.91 38.94
CA SER A 287 -8.52 3.97 39.03
C SER A 287 -8.25 5.41 38.58
N VAL A 288 -9.28 5.89 37.87
CA VAL A 288 -9.78 7.28 37.75
C VAL A 288 -9.27 8.10 36.57
N SER A 289 -10.30 8.51 35.85
CA SER A 289 -10.41 9.57 34.85
C SER A 289 -10.25 9.17 33.37
N THR A 290 -11.35 9.40 32.65
CA THR A 290 -11.47 9.59 31.21
C THR A 290 -10.43 10.64 30.75
N SER A 291 -9.26 10.19 30.36
CA SER A 291 -8.28 10.97 29.62
C SER A 291 -7.57 10.04 28.63
N SER A 292 -7.62 10.42 27.36
CA SER A 292 -6.79 9.84 26.30
C SER A 292 -5.33 9.82 26.78
N SER A 293 -4.81 8.62 27.08
CA SER A 293 -3.39 8.47 27.39
C SER A 293 -2.65 8.30 26.05
N ALA A 294 -2.04 9.38 25.59
CA ALA A 294 -0.93 9.29 24.65
C ALA A 294 0.22 8.57 25.36
N GLY A 295 0.40 7.30 25.09
CA GLY A 295 1.48 6.49 25.64
C GLY A 295 2.45 6.10 24.52
N ASN A 296 3.73 6.31 24.73
CA ASN A 296 4.74 5.68 23.90
C ASN A 296 4.72 4.18 24.20
N ILE A 297 4.50 3.35 23.18
CA ILE A 297 4.61 1.90 23.31
C ILE A 297 6.07 1.53 23.05
N GLU A 298 6.73 1.01 24.08
CA GLU A 298 8.04 0.39 23.93
C GLU A 298 7.85 -0.99 23.30
N VAL A 299 8.27 -1.14 22.06
CA VAL A 299 8.38 -2.44 21.39
C VAL A 299 9.83 -2.89 21.56
N GLU A 300 10.04 -4.00 22.27
CA GLU A 300 11.35 -4.63 22.34
C GLU A 300 11.73 -5.19 20.96
N ALA A 301 12.39 -4.37 20.14
CA ALA A 301 13.17 -4.87 19.01
C ALA A 301 14.48 -5.46 19.57
N LYS A 302 14.95 -6.54 18.98
CA LYS A 302 16.15 -7.29 19.39
C LYS A 302 17.46 -6.49 19.41
N SER A 303 17.44 -5.19 19.16
CA SER A 303 18.57 -4.26 19.36
C SER A 303 18.02 -2.85 19.53
N ASP A 304 18.39 -2.19 20.62
CA ASP A 304 18.11 -0.81 21.00
C ASP A 304 16.63 -0.38 20.98
N GLN A 305 16.11 0.04 22.14
CA GLN A 305 14.73 0.50 22.34
C GLN A 305 14.41 1.68 21.41
N VAL A 306 13.74 1.41 20.31
CA VAL A 306 13.18 2.45 19.44
C VAL A 306 11.74 2.71 19.85
N THR A 307 11.49 3.87 20.44
CA THR A 307 10.13 4.31 20.80
C THR A 307 9.38 4.75 19.54
N VAL A 308 8.30 4.04 19.20
CA VAL A 308 7.37 4.42 18.14
C VAL A 308 6.28 5.30 18.75
N PRO A 309 6.13 6.58 18.35
CA PRO A 309 5.06 7.44 18.85
C PRO A 309 3.71 6.93 18.35
N THR A 310 3.00 6.17 19.19
CA THR A 310 1.78 5.48 18.80
C THR A 310 0.68 5.72 19.83
N GLU A 311 -0.51 6.09 19.35
CA GLU A 311 -1.74 6.16 20.13
C GLU A 311 -2.65 4.98 19.76
N GLU A 312 -3.08 4.18 20.75
CA GLU A 312 -4.01 3.08 20.55
C GLU A 312 -5.39 3.44 21.03
N LEU A 313 -6.37 3.26 20.17
CA LEU A 313 -7.77 3.59 20.42
C LEU A 313 -8.69 2.39 20.16
N ALA A 314 -9.69 2.24 21.01
CA ALA A 314 -10.71 1.24 20.83
C ALA A 314 -11.82 1.76 19.90
N GLY A 315 -12.20 0.95 18.92
CA GLY A 315 -13.34 1.25 18.05
C GLY A 315 -12.93 1.74 16.66
N ARG A 316 -13.93 2.16 15.89
CA ARG A 316 -13.69 2.70 14.56
C ARG A 316 -13.21 4.15 14.66
N PRO A 317 -12.23 4.56 13.82
CA PRO A 317 -11.81 5.95 13.77
C PRO A 317 -12.95 6.85 13.31
N ASN A 318 -13.07 8.00 13.94
CA ASN A 318 -13.95 9.07 13.48
C ASN A 318 -13.22 9.89 12.38
N LEU A 319 -13.18 9.34 11.18
CA LEU A 319 -12.42 9.93 10.07
C LEU A 319 -12.84 11.36 9.71
N PRO A 320 -14.14 11.71 9.72
CA PRO A 320 -14.54 13.09 9.55
C PRO A 320 -13.91 14.04 10.58
N HIS A 321 -13.84 13.64 11.83
CA HIS A 321 -13.20 14.43 12.89
C HIS A 321 -11.69 14.53 12.71
N VAL A 322 -11.03 13.41 12.34
CA VAL A 322 -9.59 13.40 12.04
C VAL A 322 -9.25 14.39 10.92
N ILE A 323 -10.02 14.37 9.83
CA ILE A 323 -9.82 15.28 8.69
C ILE A 323 -10.07 16.73 9.10
N GLN A 324 -11.15 16.99 9.81
CA GLN A 324 -11.47 18.32 10.31
C GLN A 324 -10.33 18.88 11.17
N LYS A 325 -9.84 18.10 12.14
CA LYS A 325 -8.72 18.50 13.01
C LYS A 325 -7.45 18.81 12.22
N GLN A 326 -7.11 17.99 11.21
CA GLN A 326 -5.97 18.26 10.34
C GLN A 326 -6.18 19.53 9.50
N THR A 327 -7.38 19.75 9.00
CA THR A 327 -7.72 20.94 8.23
C THR A 327 -7.67 22.20 9.09
N GLU A 328 -8.06 22.14 10.36
CA GLU A 328 -7.92 23.24 11.31
C GLU A 328 -6.46 23.59 11.57
N MET A 329 -5.59 22.57 11.68
CA MET A 329 -4.14 22.77 11.84
C MET A 329 -3.52 23.46 10.64
N ILE A 330 -3.79 22.99 9.40
CA ILE A 330 -3.21 23.62 8.19
C ILE A 330 -3.65 25.08 8.04
N ARG A 331 -4.86 25.41 8.44
CA ARG A 331 -5.36 26.81 8.43
C ARG A 331 -4.62 27.72 9.38
N ALA A 332 -4.26 27.21 10.56
CA ALA A 332 -3.53 27.98 11.57
C ALA A 332 -2.12 28.34 11.12
N TYR A 333 -1.54 27.54 10.22
CA TYR A 333 -0.15 27.67 9.78
C TYR A 333 0.03 27.94 8.28
N ASP A 334 -1.07 28.13 7.52
CA ASP A 334 -1.08 28.28 6.05
C ASP A 334 -0.35 27.15 5.31
N GLU A 335 -0.54 25.91 5.80
CA GLU A 335 0.07 24.68 5.29
C GLU A 335 -0.89 23.97 4.31
N SER A 336 -0.34 23.05 3.51
CA SER A 336 -1.09 22.18 2.59
C SER A 336 -1.27 20.78 3.18
N LEU A 337 -2.40 20.12 2.85
CA LEU A 337 -2.73 18.76 3.31
C LEU A 337 -2.98 17.82 2.13
N SER A 338 -2.26 16.70 2.12
CA SER A 338 -2.54 15.58 1.22
C SER A 338 -3.01 14.35 2.00
N VAL A 339 -4.18 13.83 1.62
CA VAL A 339 -4.84 12.69 2.24
C VAL A 339 -4.78 11.48 1.31
N TYR A 340 -4.25 10.39 1.80
CA TYR A 340 -4.13 9.12 1.09
C TYR A 340 -4.88 8.02 1.84
N VAL A 341 -5.74 7.27 1.15
CA VAL A 341 -6.63 6.29 1.79
C VAL A 341 -6.63 4.97 1.06
N CYS A 342 -6.42 3.89 1.80
CA CYS A 342 -6.51 2.52 1.32
C CYS A 342 -7.33 1.66 2.28
N GLY A 343 -8.50 1.19 1.87
CA GLY A 343 -9.37 0.41 2.77
C GLY A 343 -10.74 0.11 2.19
N PRO A 344 -11.65 -0.39 3.03
CA PRO A 344 -13.03 -0.69 2.61
C PRO A 344 -13.75 0.54 2.03
N ILE A 345 -14.69 0.29 1.13
CA ILE A 345 -15.44 1.37 0.44
C ILE A 345 -16.17 2.30 1.42
N THR A 346 -16.62 1.80 2.55
CA THR A 346 -17.25 2.63 3.59
C THR A 346 -16.26 3.63 4.17
N MET A 347 -15.05 3.20 4.51
CA MET A 347 -13.96 4.06 4.97
C MET A 347 -13.61 5.14 3.94
N GLN A 348 -13.47 4.73 2.67
CA GLN A 348 -13.17 5.67 1.57
C GLN A 348 -14.29 6.71 1.39
N ASN A 349 -15.56 6.28 1.51
CA ASN A 349 -16.70 7.20 1.41
C ASN A 349 -16.72 8.23 2.55
N ASP A 350 -16.43 7.80 3.78
CA ASP A 350 -16.38 8.70 4.92
C ASP A 350 -15.30 9.77 4.73
N VAL A 351 -14.10 9.38 4.29
CA VAL A 351 -13.00 10.30 4.00
C VAL A 351 -13.35 11.22 2.83
N ARG A 352 -13.85 10.67 1.72
CA ARG A 352 -14.23 11.46 0.54
C ARG A 352 -15.25 12.54 0.87
N ASN A 353 -16.28 12.18 1.64
CA ASN A 353 -17.32 13.11 2.04
C ASN A 353 -16.77 14.20 2.98
N ALA A 354 -15.89 13.84 3.91
CA ALA A 354 -15.24 14.79 4.80
C ALA A 354 -14.35 15.77 4.04
N VAL A 355 -13.48 15.28 3.14
CA VAL A 355 -12.61 16.13 2.32
C VAL A 355 -13.44 17.00 1.38
N ALA A 356 -14.51 16.49 0.78
CA ALA A 356 -15.40 17.28 -0.07
C ALA A 356 -16.06 18.43 0.71
N LYS A 357 -16.48 18.19 1.97
CA LYS A 357 -17.02 19.22 2.84
C LYS A 357 -16.00 20.32 3.14
N GLU A 358 -14.75 19.95 3.43
CA GLU A 358 -13.68 20.91 3.69
C GLU A 358 -13.35 21.74 2.42
N ASN A 359 -13.21 21.09 1.27
CA ASN A 359 -12.96 21.78 0.00
C ASN A 359 -14.12 22.69 -0.42
N LEU A 360 -15.37 22.30 -0.13
CA LEU A 360 -16.53 23.16 -0.37
C LEU A 360 -16.51 24.45 0.49
N ALA A 361 -16.01 24.34 1.72
CA ALA A 361 -15.86 25.51 2.60
C ALA A 361 -14.79 26.48 2.06
N ILE A 362 -13.76 25.98 1.40
CA ILE A 362 -12.74 26.78 0.70
C ILE A 362 -13.35 27.50 -0.49
N LEU A 363 -14.09 26.79 -1.34
CA LEU A 363 -14.77 27.37 -2.49
C LEU A 363 -15.77 28.50 -2.11
N LYS A 364 -16.37 28.42 -0.94
CA LYS A 364 -17.26 29.45 -0.39
C LYS A 364 -16.52 30.62 0.25
N GLY A 365 -15.19 30.67 0.16
CA GLY A 365 -14.36 31.73 0.75
C GLY A 365 -14.29 31.71 2.28
N VAL A 366 -14.78 30.64 2.93
CA VAL A 366 -14.73 30.48 4.38
C VAL A 366 -13.34 30.03 4.86
N ARG A 367 -12.55 29.42 3.95
CA ARG A 367 -11.25 28.79 4.27
C ARG A 367 -10.23 29.02 3.16
N SER A 368 -8.94 29.04 3.52
CA SER A 368 -7.79 29.02 2.62
C SER A 368 -7.13 27.63 2.63
N GLY A 369 -6.42 27.28 1.57
CA GLY A 369 -5.71 26.01 1.42
C GLY A 369 -6.60 24.83 0.97
N GLY A 370 -6.20 24.10 -0.05
CA GLY A 370 -6.91 22.93 -0.58
C GLY A 370 -6.46 21.61 0.07
N VAL A 371 -7.38 20.67 0.20
CA VAL A 371 -7.08 19.32 0.63
C VAL A 371 -7.04 18.40 -0.59
N TYR A 372 -5.87 17.84 -0.90
CA TYR A 372 -5.75 16.81 -1.92
C TYR A 372 -6.20 15.46 -1.37
N LEU A 373 -6.90 14.67 -2.19
CA LEU A 373 -7.35 13.32 -1.81
C LEU A 373 -6.97 12.31 -2.88
N HIS A 374 -6.31 11.24 -2.46
CA HIS A 374 -6.07 10.03 -3.25
C HIS A 374 -6.75 8.83 -2.59
N LEU A 375 -7.53 8.09 -3.37
CA LEU A 375 -8.22 6.87 -2.93
C LEU A 375 -7.64 5.67 -3.67
N GLU A 376 -7.09 4.74 -2.92
CA GLU A 376 -6.62 3.46 -3.46
C GLU A 376 -7.69 2.39 -3.22
N HIS A 377 -8.10 1.74 -4.30
CA HIS A 377 -9.10 0.69 -4.24
C HIS A 377 -8.43 -0.69 -4.11
N PHE A 378 -8.79 -1.46 -3.08
CA PHE A 378 -8.53 -2.89 -3.11
C PHE A 378 -9.38 -3.50 -4.21
N SER A 379 -8.78 -3.77 -5.36
CA SER A 379 -9.40 -4.62 -6.36
C SER A 379 -9.26 -6.06 -5.89
N TRP A 380 -10.32 -6.62 -5.28
CA TRP A 380 -10.57 -8.05 -5.19
C TRP A 380 -9.37 -8.94 -4.79
N ALA A 381 -9.04 -8.99 -3.51
CA ALA A 381 -8.38 -10.16 -2.96
C ALA A 381 -9.44 -11.14 -2.47
#